data_55a8a8b5e8cb27f0ac941c7e085fd03f
#
_entry.id   55a8a8b5e8cb27f0ac941c7e085fd03f
#
_cell.length_a   1.000
_cell.length_b   1.000
_cell.length_c   1.000
_cell.angle_alpha   90.00
_cell.angle_beta   90.00
_cell.angle_gamma   90.00
#
_symmetry.space_group_name_H-M   'P 1'
#
loop_
_entity.id
_entity.type
_entity.pdbx_description
1 polymer ?
#
loop_
_entity_poly.entity_id
_entity_poly.type
_entity_poly.pdbx_seq_one_letter_code
_entity_poly.pdbx_strand_id
1 'polypeptide(L)'
;MPGAGAAGGLGFAFSAYLGGRLQSGISIVLEETHMEAAIQDADLIITGEGRLDSQTVMGKAPVGIASLAKKYNKKVIAFCGCAADDAMLCNTYGIDAYFPILQKPVSLEEAMDPAVAGQNLKKTAEQVFRLLTCSA
;
A
#
# COMPACT_ATOMS: atom_id res chain seq x y z
N MET A 1 18.80 -13.58 -12.08
CA MET A 1 17.36 -13.61 -12.39
C MET A 1 16.61 -13.14 -11.14
N PRO A 2 15.94 -11.99 -11.19
CA PRO A 2 15.14 -11.51 -10.05
C PRO A 2 14.07 -12.52 -9.66
N GLY A 3 13.86 -12.73 -8.36
CA GLY A 3 12.87 -13.69 -7.84
C GLY A 3 13.34 -15.16 -7.79
N ALA A 4 14.49 -15.50 -8.32
CA ALA A 4 14.99 -16.89 -8.33
C ALA A 4 15.14 -17.51 -6.93
N GLY A 5 15.45 -16.68 -5.91
CA GLY A 5 15.56 -17.12 -4.53
C GLY A 5 14.23 -17.24 -3.77
N ALA A 6 13.11 -16.88 -4.39
CA ALA A 6 11.80 -16.93 -3.75
C ALA A 6 11.48 -18.37 -3.28
N ALA A 7 10.87 -18.45 -2.08
CA ALA A 7 10.50 -19.73 -1.45
C ALA A 7 11.66 -20.75 -1.40
N GLY A 8 12.87 -20.31 -1.00
CA GLY A 8 14.02 -21.19 -0.86
C GLY A 8 14.57 -21.76 -2.18
N GLY A 9 14.38 -21.03 -3.30
CA GLY A 9 14.87 -21.42 -4.61
C GLY A 9 13.81 -22.08 -5.53
N LEU A 10 12.56 -22.23 -5.07
CA LEU A 10 11.47 -22.72 -5.90
C LEU A 10 11.23 -21.82 -7.13
N GLY A 11 11.44 -20.51 -6.99
CA GLY A 11 11.36 -19.59 -8.13
C GLY A 11 12.31 -19.97 -9.25
N PHE A 12 13.55 -20.31 -8.91
CA PHE A 12 14.51 -20.82 -9.91
C PHE A 12 14.04 -22.15 -10.53
N ALA A 13 13.61 -23.10 -9.69
CA ALA A 13 13.20 -24.41 -10.16
C ALA A 13 12.01 -24.31 -11.13
N PHE A 14 10.97 -23.56 -10.79
CA PHE A 14 9.83 -23.34 -11.68
C PHE A 14 10.23 -22.68 -13.01
N SER A 15 11.10 -21.69 -12.95
CA SER A 15 11.54 -21.01 -14.17
C SER A 15 12.42 -21.91 -15.04
N ALA A 16 13.39 -22.64 -14.43
CA ALA A 16 14.37 -23.42 -15.18
C ALA A 16 13.80 -24.74 -15.75
N TYR A 17 12.91 -25.40 -14.98
CA TYR A 17 12.43 -26.73 -15.35
C TYR A 17 11.01 -26.77 -15.90
N LEU A 18 10.18 -25.78 -15.57
CA LEU A 18 8.77 -25.75 -15.96
C LEU A 18 8.41 -24.53 -16.84
N GLY A 19 9.40 -23.74 -17.25
CA GLY A 19 9.15 -22.53 -18.06
C GLY A 19 8.32 -21.46 -17.37
N GLY A 20 8.26 -21.49 -16.02
CA GLY A 20 7.49 -20.53 -15.23
C GLY A 20 8.01 -19.09 -15.35
N ARG A 21 7.11 -18.13 -15.45
CA ARG A 21 7.43 -16.71 -15.41
C ARG A 21 7.36 -16.20 -13.97
N LEU A 22 8.45 -15.61 -13.49
CA LEU A 22 8.49 -14.97 -12.19
C LEU A 22 7.97 -13.53 -12.31
N GLN A 23 6.94 -13.21 -11.56
CA GLN A 23 6.36 -11.88 -11.48
C GLN A 23 6.19 -11.47 -10.01
N SER A 24 6.13 -10.16 -9.72
CA SER A 24 5.80 -9.71 -8.38
C SER A 24 4.33 -10.03 -8.09
N GLY A 25 4.03 -10.46 -6.86
CA GLY A 25 2.66 -10.79 -6.48
C GLY A 25 1.69 -9.63 -6.68
N ILE A 26 2.13 -8.40 -6.38
CA ILE A 26 1.29 -7.22 -6.58
C ILE A 26 1.00 -6.97 -8.06
N SER A 27 1.96 -7.18 -8.97
CA SER A 27 1.71 -7.01 -10.40
C SER A 27 0.65 -7.98 -10.92
N ILE A 28 0.70 -9.24 -10.48
CA ILE A 28 -0.31 -10.24 -10.83
C ILE A 28 -1.70 -9.80 -10.33
N VAL A 29 -1.79 -9.38 -9.07
CA VAL A 29 -3.07 -8.95 -8.50
C VAL A 29 -3.65 -7.74 -9.25
N LEU A 30 -2.84 -6.73 -9.55
CA LEU A 30 -3.28 -5.54 -10.27
C LEU A 30 -3.76 -5.86 -11.69
N GLU A 31 -3.10 -6.81 -12.35
CA GLU A 31 -3.47 -7.28 -13.70
C GLU A 31 -4.77 -8.07 -13.67
N GLU A 32 -4.88 -9.10 -12.81
CA GLU A 32 -6.05 -9.97 -12.71
C GLU A 32 -7.32 -9.24 -12.22
N THR A 33 -7.16 -8.21 -11.40
CA THR A 33 -8.28 -7.39 -10.91
C THR A 33 -8.65 -6.25 -11.85
N HIS A 34 -7.97 -6.09 -12.98
CA HIS A 34 -8.15 -4.97 -13.91
C HIS A 34 -8.07 -3.60 -13.20
N MET A 35 -7.21 -3.50 -12.17
CA MET A 35 -7.09 -2.33 -11.31
C MET A 35 -6.74 -1.05 -12.09
N GLU A 36 -6.05 -1.20 -13.22
CA GLU A 36 -5.64 -0.08 -14.06
C GLU A 36 -6.84 0.74 -14.55
N ALA A 37 -7.92 0.08 -15.00
CA ALA A 37 -9.13 0.77 -15.45
C ALA A 37 -9.81 1.55 -14.31
N ALA A 38 -9.89 0.94 -13.12
CA ALA A 38 -10.45 1.60 -11.94
C ALA A 38 -9.61 2.82 -11.51
N ILE A 39 -8.29 2.73 -11.59
CA ILE A 39 -7.38 3.84 -11.28
C ILE A 39 -7.55 5.00 -12.28
N GLN A 40 -7.73 4.71 -13.55
CA GLN A 40 -7.94 5.75 -14.58
C GLN A 40 -9.20 6.57 -14.32
N ASP A 41 -10.26 5.94 -13.83
CA ASP A 41 -11.57 6.57 -13.58
C ASP A 41 -11.65 7.27 -12.20
N ALA A 42 -10.73 6.99 -11.29
CA ALA A 42 -10.75 7.53 -9.94
C ALA A 42 -10.14 8.94 -9.84
N ASP A 43 -10.68 9.79 -8.97
CA ASP A 43 -10.12 11.10 -8.61
C ASP A 43 -9.02 10.99 -7.56
N LEU A 44 -9.16 10.05 -6.64
CA LEU A 44 -8.27 9.80 -5.53
C LEU A 44 -8.10 8.29 -5.32
N ILE A 45 -6.86 7.85 -5.17
CA ILE A 45 -6.54 6.48 -4.83
C ILE A 45 -6.26 6.40 -3.33
N ILE A 46 -6.90 5.45 -2.67
CA ILE A 46 -6.70 5.17 -1.26
C ILE A 46 -6.14 3.76 -1.12
N THR A 47 -5.05 3.65 -0.42
CA THR A 47 -4.44 2.36 -0.08
C THR A 47 -4.15 2.29 1.41
N GLY A 48 -3.69 1.15 1.90
CA GLY A 48 -3.34 1.02 3.31
C GLY A 48 -2.56 -0.23 3.63
N GLU A 49 -1.95 -0.20 4.78
CA GLU A 49 -1.20 -1.31 5.35
C GLU A 49 -1.14 -1.22 6.88
N GLY A 50 -0.86 -2.33 7.56
CA GLY A 50 -0.70 -2.33 9.02
C GLY A 50 0.47 -1.46 9.49
N ARG A 51 1.59 -1.47 8.75
CA ARG A 51 2.77 -0.66 9.07
C ARG A 51 3.44 -0.18 7.78
N LEU A 52 3.66 1.11 7.68
CA LEU A 52 4.50 1.70 6.64
C LEU A 52 5.95 1.83 7.13
N ASP A 53 6.88 1.33 6.34
CA ASP A 53 8.32 1.35 6.59
C ASP A 53 9.09 1.22 5.25
N SER A 54 10.41 1.15 5.32
CA SER A 54 11.28 0.94 4.17
C SER A 54 11.01 -0.37 3.40
N GLN A 55 10.44 -1.39 4.05
CA GLN A 55 10.06 -2.63 3.36
C GLN A 55 8.84 -2.44 2.45
N THR A 56 8.00 -1.47 2.75
CA THR A 56 6.82 -1.16 1.92
C THR A 56 7.22 -0.78 0.51
N VAL A 57 8.35 -0.08 0.34
CA VAL A 57 8.87 0.31 -0.98
C VAL A 57 9.47 -0.85 -1.77
N MET A 58 9.71 -1.99 -1.14
CA MET A 58 10.26 -3.19 -1.77
C MET A 58 9.21 -4.03 -2.53
N GLY A 59 8.10 -3.44 -2.96
CA GLY A 59 7.11 -4.10 -3.81
C GLY A 59 5.87 -4.62 -3.09
N LYS A 60 5.54 -4.06 -1.92
CA LYS A 60 4.26 -4.31 -1.26
C LYS A 60 3.11 -3.57 -1.96
N ALA A 61 1.88 -3.97 -1.63
CA ALA A 61 0.67 -3.47 -2.28
C ALA A 61 0.55 -1.94 -2.35
N PRO A 62 0.81 -1.16 -1.29
CA PRO A 62 0.65 0.29 -1.35
C PRO A 62 1.50 0.95 -2.43
N VAL A 63 2.77 0.55 -2.55
CA VAL A 63 3.69 1.12 -3.54
C VAL A 63 3.41 0.59 -4.95
N GLY A 64 2.98 -0.65 -5.09
CA GLY A 64 2.55 -1.20 -6.38
C GLY A 64 1.36 -0.42 -6.96
N ILE A 65 0.35 -0.16 -6.14
CA ILE A 65 -0.82 0.66 -6.51
C ILE A 65 -0.39 2.10 -6.80
N ALA A 66 0.44 2.71 -5.95
CA ALA A 66 0.91 4.08 -6.15
C ALA A 66 1.69 4.23 -7.46
N SER A 67 2.58 3.30 -7.77
CA SER A 67 3.34 3.31 -9.02
C SER A 67 2.44 3.24 -10.26
N LEU A 68 1.38 2.43 -10.20
CA LEU A 68 0.39 2.37 -11.29
C LEU A 68 -0.40 3.66 -11.38
N ALA A 69 -0.87 4.21 -10.26
CA ALA A 69 -1.62 5.45 -10.20
C ALA A 69 -0.85 6.66 -10.76
N LYS A 70 0.47 6.71 -10.52
CA LYS A 70 1.33 7.80 -11.04
C LYS A 70 1.47 7.80 -12.55
N LYS A 71 1.28 6.68 -13.23
CA LYS A 71 1.21 6.66 -14.71
C LYS A 71 0.05 7.52 -15.24
N TYR A 72 -1.00 7.69 -14.44
CA TYR A 72 -2.23 8.42 -14.77
C TYR A 72 -2.36 9.73 -13.98
N ASN A 73 -1.28 10.22 -13.38
CA ASN A 73 -1.24 11.46 -12.58
C ASN A 73 -2.28 11.50 -11.46
N LYS A 74 -2.64 10.34 -10.90
CA LYS A 74 -3.62 10.26 -9.81
C LYS A 74 -2.96 10.54 -8.45
N LYS A 75 -3.72 11.19 -7.56
CA LYS A 75 -3.32 11.36 -6.16
C LYS A 75 -3.49 10.05 -5.41
N VAL A 76 -2.53 9.73 -4.56
CA VAL A 76 -2.51 8.50 -3.75
C VAL A 76 -2.29 8.86 -2.29
N ILE A 77 -3.21 8.46 -1.43
CA ILE A 77 -3.02 8.54 0.02
C ILE A 77 -3.03 7.14 0.63
N ALA A 78 -2.33 6.98 1.73
CA ALA A 78 -2.30 5.73 2.46
C ALA A 78 -2.77 5.91 3.91
N PHE A 79 -3.64 5.02 4.39
CA PHE A 79 -3.88 4.86 5.82
C PHE A 79 -3.04 3.70 6.33
N CYS A 80 -2.45 3.84 7.52
CA CYS A 80 -1.65 2.78 8.11
C CYS A 80 -1.92 2.65 9.61
N GLY A 81 -1.73 1.45 10.14
CA GLY A 81 -1.81 1.22 11.58
C GLY A 81 -0.76 2.06 12.30
N CYS A 82 0.48 2.00 11.85
CA CYS A 82 1.57 2.87 12.29
C CYS A 82 2.53 3.19 11.16
N ALA A 83 3.32 4.23 11.33
CA ALA A 83 4.41 4.61 10.42
C ALA A 83 5.73 4.53 11.19
N ALA A 84 6.74 3.89 10.60
CA ALA A 84 8.10 3.88 11.11
C ALA A 84 8.81 5.19 10.75
N ASP A 85 9.98 5.44 11.33
CA ASP A 85 10.76 6.67 11.09
C ASP A 85 11.15 6.83 9.61
N ASP A 86 11.30 5.72 8.90
CA ASP A 86 11.65 5.66 7.48
C ASP A 86 10.44 5.59 6.53
N ALA A 87 9.22 5.67 7.05
CA ALA A 87 7.98 5.63 6.24
C ALA A 87 7.91 6.75 5.19
N MET A 88 8.59 7.87 5.42
CA MET A 88 8.69 8.98 4.47
C MET A 88 9.26 8.56 3.11
N LEU A 89 10.01 7.46 3.03
CA LEU A 89 10.47 6.90 1.76
C LEU A 89 9.31 6.57 0.82
N CYS A 90 8.14 6.20 1.35
CA CYS A 90 6.96 5.91 0.55
C CYS A 90 6.52 7.09 -0.32
N ASN A 91 6.80 8.33 0.10
CA ASN A 91 6.48 9.51 -0.70
C ASN A 91 7.30 9.57 -2.00
N THR A 92 8.54 9.10 -2.00
CA THR A 92 9.37 9.04 -3.20
C THR A 92 8.93 7.95 -4.19
N TYR A 93 8.08 7.02 -3.73
CA TYR A 93 7.53 5.92 -4.52
C TYR A 93 6.06 6.11 -4.89
N GLY A 94 5.55 7.34 -4.81
CA GLY A 94 4.26 7.71 -5.38
C GLY A 94 3.10 7.78 -4.39
N ILE A 95 3.30 7.55 -3.09
CA ILE A 95 2.31 7.86 -2.07
C ILE A 95 2.43 9.34 -1.72
N ASP A 96 1.43 10.16 -2.07
CA ASP A 96 1.48 11.61 -1.85
C ASP A 96 1.41 11.98 -0.37
N ALA A 97 0.61 11.26 0.41
CA ALA A 97 0.53 11.43 1.86
C ALA A 97 0.13 10.12 2.54
N TYR A 98 0.56 9.93 3.77
CA TYR A 98 0.13 8.80 4.58
C TYR A 98 -0.32 9.26 5.97
N PHE A 99 -1.28 8.52 6.55
CA PHE A 99 -1.96 8.89 7.79
C PHE A 99 -2.00 7.67 8.72
N PRO A 100 -1.19 7.67 9.80
CA PRO A 100 -1.35 6.69 10.87
C PRO A 100 -2.72 6.83 11.54
N ILE A 101 -3.38 5.71 11.81
CA ILE A 101 -4.72 5.71 12.42
C ILE A 101 -4.67 5.71 13.95
N LEU A 102 -3.51 5.45 14.57
CA LEU A 102 -3.36 5.54 16.02
C LEU A 102 -3.40 7.00 16.47
N GLN A 103 -4.41 7.35 17.27
CA GLN A 103 -4.67 8.73 17.73
C GLN A 103 -4.01 9.03 19.07
N LYS A 104 -3.59 8.01 19.80
CA LYS A 104 -2.94 8.08 21.13
C LYS A 104 -2.04 6.87 21.31
N PRO A 105 -1.10 6.91 22.24
CA PRO A 105 -0.36 5.73 22.66
C PRO A 105 -1.32 4.66 23.22
N VAL A 106 -1.20 3.44 22.72
CA VAL A 106 -1.99 2.28 23.15
C VAL A 106 -1.10 1.04 23.19
N SER A 107 -1.52 -0.02 23.86
CA SER A 107 -0.86 -1.31 23.78
C SER A 107 -1.00 -1.90 22.37
N LEU A 108 -0.10 -2.83 22.02
CA LEU A 108 -0.21 -3.54 20.73
C LEU A 108 -1.52 -4.33 20.65
N GLU A 109 -1.95 -4.94 21.75
CA GLU A 109 -3.21 -5.68 21.82
C GLU A 109 -4.42 -4.78 21.51
N GLU A 110 -4.49 -3.59 22.14
CA GLU A 110 -5.54 -2.61 21.86
C GLU A 110 -5.46 -2.12 20.41
N ALA A 111 -4.26 -1.86 19.88
CA ALA A 111 -4.07 -1.40 18.50
C ALA A 111 -4.53 -2.43 17.47
N MET A 112 -4.40 -3.72 17.77
CA MET A 112 -4.77 -4.85 16.90
C MET A 112 -6.24 -5.27 17.06
N ASP A 113 -6.97 -4.72 18.02
CA ASP A 113 -8.41 -4.97 18.15
C ASP A 113 -9.16 -4.43 16.93
N PRO A 114 -9.92 -5.26 16.19
CA PRO A 114 -10.59 -4.82 14.96
C PRO A 114 -11.60 -3.70 15.18
N ALA A 115 -12.28 -3.65 16.33
CA ALA A 115 -13.26 -2.61 16.62
C ALA A 115 -12.57 -1.27 16.90
N VAL A 116 -11.46 -1.29 17.64
CA VAL A 116 -10.63 -0.11 17.91
C VAL A 116 -9.98 0.40 16.62
N ALA A 117 -9.38 -0.49 15.84
CA ALA A 117 -8.76 -0.14 14.56
C ALA A 117 -9.76 0.45 13.57
N GLY A 118 -10.96 -0.14 13.46
CA GLY A 118 -12.03 0.37 12.61
C GLY A 118 -12.52 1.76 13.01
N GLN A 119 -12.69 2.02 14.31
CA GLN A 119 -13.05 3.34 14.80
C GLN A 119 -11.95 4.39 14.55
N ASN A 120 -10.70 4.03 14.76
CA ASN A 120 -9.55 4.90 14.51
C ASN A 120 -9.44 5.24 13.02
N LEU A 121 -9.58 4.24 12.14
CA LEU A 121 -9.60 4.46 10.69
C LEU A 121 -10.72 5.41 10.29
N LYS A 122 -11.94 5.19 10.79
CA LYS A 122 -13.09 6.07 10.51
C LYS A 122 -12.81 7.52 10.91
N LYS A 123 -12.30 7.74 12.12
CA LYS A 123 -11.99 9.09 12.62
C LYS A 123 -10.90 9.77 11.79
N THR A 124 -9.82 9.04 11.48
CA THR A 124 -8.72 9.58 10.67
C THR A 124 -9.20 9.89 9.25
N ALA A 125 -9.92 8.98 8.61
CA ALA A 125 -10.48 9.19 7.29
C ALA A 125 -11.41 10.41 7.26
N GLU A 126 -12.30 10.56 8.25
CA GLU A 126 -13.18 11.73 8.33
C GLU A 126 -12.38 13.04 8.32
N GLN A 127 -11.31 13.18 9.11
CA GLN A 127 -10.51 14.40 9.15
C GLN A 127 -9.76 14.64 7.83
N VAL A 128 -9.24 13.59 7.21
CA VAL A 128 -8.58 13.68 5.90
C VAL A 128 -9.56 14.16 4.83
N PHE A 129 -10.77 13.59 4.79
CA PHE A 129 -11.78 14.01 3.81
C PHE A 129 -12.32 15.41 4.09
N ARG A 130 -12.44 15.83 5.35
CA ARG A 130 -12.75 17.23 5.68
C ARG A 130 -11.71 18.17 5.10
N LEU A 131 -10.41 17.84 5.25
CA LEU A 131 -9.34 18.65 4.67
C LEU A 131 -9.41 18.70 3.13
N LEU A 132 -9.67 17.57 2.49
CA LEU A 132 -9.76 17.48 1.02
C LEU A 132 -10.96 18.24 0.44
N THR A 133 -12.03 18.41 1.23
CA THR A 133 -13.27 19.08 0.82
C THR A 133 -13.39 20.51 1.36
N CYS A 134 -12.44 20.99 2.16
CA CYS A 134 -12.39 22.39 2.56
C CYS A 134 -12.23 23.27 1.33
N SER A 135 -13.19 24.18 1.12
CA SER A 135 -13.00 25.25 0.16
C SER A 135 -11.95 26.22 0.69
N ALA A 136 -10.99 26.59 -0.14
CA ALA A 136 -10.03 27.65 0.16
C ALA A 136 -10.72 29.03 0.15
#